data_27b8ee839c98cad77453e5b8f2c04bf0
#
_entry.id   27b8ee839c98cad77453e5b8f2c04bf0
#
_cell.length_a   1.000
_cell.length_b   1.000
_cell.length_c   1.000
_cell.angle_alpha   90.00
_cell.angle_beta   90.00
_cell.angle_gamma   90.00
#
_symmetry.space_group_name_H-M   'P 1'
#
loop_
_entity.id
_entity.type
_entity.pdbx_description
1 polymer ?
#
loop_
_entity_poly.entity_id
_entity_poly.type
_entity_poly.pdbx_seq_one_letter_code
_entity_poly.pdbx_strand_id
1 'polypeptide(L)'
;MPIALVLVVGVVGERRLPFNDQPRFAVAFSAAQARYLGFEPEALLNRIISDYSPRHFRLQANWNELEPKPGKYQFDELDAQIAAVKNSGATVTLALGRKLPRWPECHDPAWLKDLRPDEAVASQFKMLAAVVEHYVEEKAIVRWQLENEPLFAYGACLQPNMHRLRAELGQLLQLDKMRPVIITDSGELSSWWETASLAQEQGVTFYRVTWNPVFGYFAYPWPAYYYRFKAALIYPFVKKIIVSELQLEPWAPQGLHLLSLIEAQNSLSLARWQDNVATFRRTGFDEAFLWGVEWWYYAKDKLGEPGYWQAGAELFQE
;
A
#
# COMPACT_ATOMS: atom_id res chain seq x y z
N MET A 1 -6.90 -5.11 29.66
CA MET A 1 -6.52 -6.55 29.89
C MET A 1 -5.18 -6.58 30.62
N PRO A 2 -4.95 -7.46 31.60
CA PRO A 2 -3.65 -7.61 32.23
C PRO A 2 -2.60 -8.06 31.19
N ILE A 3 -1.40 -7.51 31.25
CA ILE A 3 -0.28 -7.77 30.32
C ILE A 3 -0.03 -9.28 30.15
N ALA A 4 -0.12 -10.06 31.24
CA ALA A 4 0.06 -11.51 31.19
C ALA A 4 -0.96 -12.21 30.27
N LEU A 5 -2.22 -11.78 30.26
CA LEU A 5 -3.25 -12.35 29.39
C LEU A 5 -2.98 -12.03 27.92
N VAL A 6 -2.54 -10.81 27.61
CA VAL A 6 -2.15 -10.39 26.24
C VAL A 6 -0.97 -11.23 25.76
N LEU A 7 0.03 -11.45 26.60
CA LEU A 7 1.19 -12.28 26.26
C LEU A 7 0.79 -13.76 26.02
N VAL A 8 -0.05 -14.32 26.86
CA VAL A 8 -0.52 -15.71 26.71
C VAL A 8 -1.35 -15.85 25.43
N VAL A 9 -2.29 -14.94 25.17
CA VAL A 9 -3.11 -14.97 23.96
C VAL A 9 -2.23 -14.81 22.73
N GLY A 10 -1.26 -13.91 22.75
CA GLY A 10 -0.33 -13.70 21.63
C GLY A 10 0.52 -14.93 21.33
N VAL A 11 1.15 -15.53 22.36
CA VAL A 11 2.01 -16.72 22.18
C VAL A 11 1.22 -17.95 21.75
N VAL A 12 0.04 -18.19 22.33
CA VAL A 12 -0.82 -19.33 21.94
C VAL A 12 -1.44 -19.09 20.57
N GLY A 13 -1.86 -17.87 20.28
CA GLY A 13 -2.42 -17.48 18.98
C GLY A 13 -1.39 -17.58 17.86
N GLU A 14 -0.15 -17.13 18.11
CA GLU A 14 0.94 -17.19 17.11
C GLU A 14 1.21 -18.62 16.63
N ARG A 15 1.16 -19.60 17.52
CA ARG A 15 1.31 -21.02 17.17
C ARG A 15 0.14 -21.59 16.34
N ARG A 16 -1.01 -20.92 16.32
CA ARG A 16 -2.20 -21.31 15.55
C ARG A 16 -2.34 -20.58 14.25
N LEU A 17 -1.54 -19.52 14.02
CA LEU A 17 -1.55 -18.80 12.76
C LEU A 17 -1.05 -19.70 11.63
N PRO A 18 -1.74 -19.74 10.49
CA PRO A 18 -1.20 -20.35 9.29
C PRO A 18 0.20 -19.80 8.99
N PHE A 19 1.05 -20.64 8.49
CA PHE A 19 2.38 -20.25 8.01
C PHE A 19 2.46 -20.61 6.55
N ASN A 20 2.62 -19.59 5.71
CA ASN A 20 2.83 -19.78 4.28
C ASN A 20 4.33 -19.65 3.98
N ASP A 21 4.95 -20.73 3.56
CA ASP A 21 6.37 -20.79 3.16
C ASP A 21 6.61 -20.31 1.72
N GLN A 22 5.52 -20.19 0.91
CA GLN A 22 5.55 -19.70 -0.46
C GLN A 22 4.61 -18.48 -0.62
N PRO A 23 4.93 -17.33 0.00
CA PRO A 23 4.09 -16.16 -0.09
C PRO A 23 4.09 -15.59 -1.52
N ARG A 24 2.98 -14.97 -1.89
CA ARG A 24 2.86 -14.30 -3.18
C ARG A 24 3.43 -12.89 -3.10
N PHE A 25 4.17 -12.53 -4.14
CA PHE A 25 4.61 -11.17 -4.35
C PHE A 25 3.73 -10.46 -5.38
N ALA A 26 3.36 -9.24 -5.08
CA ALA A 26 2.55 -8.38 -5.91
C ALA A 26 3.25 -7.01 -6.06
N VAL A 27 2.91 -6.24 -7.06
CA VAL A 27 3.50 -4.92 -7.29
C VAL A 27 2.57 -3.82 -6.77
N ALA A 28 3.09 -2.92 -5.93
CA ALA A 28 2.46 -1.64 -5.68
C ALA A 28 2.97 -0.63 -6.72
N PHE A 29 2.12 -0.25 -7.66
CA PHE A 29 2.46 0.71 -8.71
C PHE A 29 1.73 2.03 -8.51
N SER A 30 2.46 3.13 -8.68
CA SER A 30 1.93 4.48 -8.62
C SER A 30 2.32 5.28 -9.87
N ALA A 31 1.33 5.69 -10.66
CA ALA A 31 1.54 6.55 -11.82
C ALA A 31 2.15 7.91 -11.39
N ALA A 32 1.68 8.47 -10.27
CA ALA A 32 2.23 9.69 -9.71
C ALA A 32 3.72 9.55 -9.36
N GLN A 33 4.14 8.40 -8.80
CA GLN A 33 5.54 8.14 -8.48
C GLN A 33 6.39 7.95 -9.75
N ALA A 34 5.86 7.29 -10.77
CA ALA A 34 6.53 7.17 -12.06
C ALA A 34 6.82 8.55 -12.66
N ARG A 35 5.82 9.45 -12.69
CA ARG A 35 5.98 10.84 -13.15
C ARG A 35 6.98 11.61 -12.29
N TYR A 36 6.91 11.47 -10.97
CA TYR A 36 7.85 12.11 -10.05
C TYR A 36 9.30 11.71 -10.30
N LEU A 37 9.54 10.48 -10.73
CA LEU A 37 10.86 9.96 -11.11
C LEU A 37 11.23 10.24 -12.58
N GLY A 38 10.37 10.94 -13.34
CA GLY A 38 10.62 11.34 -14.71
C GLY A 38 10.31 10.27 -15.76
N PHE A 39 9.40 9.35 -15.47
CA PHE A 39 8.96 8.31 -16.40
C PHE A 39 7.50 8.51 -16.81
N GLU A 40 7.20 8.08 -18.04
CA GLU A 40 5.83 7.92 -18.49
C GLU A 40 5.18 6.72 -17.78
N PRO A 41 4.05 6.89 -17.06
CA PRO A 41 3.46 5.85 -16.24
C PRO A 41 3.09 4.59 -17.02
N GLU A 42 2.45 4.74 -18.18
CA GLU A 42 2.03 3.60 -19.00
C GLU A 42 3.24 2.81 -19.52
N ALA A 43 4.26 3.51 -19.98
CA ALA A 43 5.49 2.87 -20.48
C ALA A 43 6.20 2.09 -19.37
N LEU A 44 6.27 2.65 -18.14
CA LEU A 44 6.89 1.99 -17.01
C LEU A 44 6.05 0.80 -16.53
N LEU A 45 4.72 0.93 -16.45
CA LEU A 45 3.83 -0.17 -16.08
C LEU A 45 3.96 -1.35 -17.06
N ASN A 46 3.95 -1.07 -18.37
CA ASN A 46 4.13 -2.08 -19.41
C ASN A 46 5.52 -2.74 -19.31
N ARG A 47 6.55 -1.98 -18.94
CA ARG A 47 7.89 -2.51 -18.69
C ARG A 47 7.93 -3.46 -17.50
N ILE A 48 7.27 -3.11 -16.37
CA ILE A 48 7.14 -3.96 -15.20
C ILE A 48 6.40 -5.26 -15.55
N ILE A 49 5.29 -5.15 -16.28
CA ILE A 49 4.52 -6.30 -16.75
C ILE A 49 5.39 -7.23 -17.61
N SER A 50 6.11 -6.67 -18.58
CA SER A 50 6.95 -7.44 -19.51
C SER A 50 8.12 -8.13 -18.81
N ASP A 51 8.81 -7.44 -17.91
CA ASP A 51 10.04 -7.95 -17.30
C ASP A 51 9.78 -8.91 -16.13
N TYR A 52 8.67 -8.72 -15.38
CA TYR A 52 8.39 -9.46 -14.15
C TYR A 52 7.19 -10.40 -14.25
N SER A 53 6.25 -10.14 -15.15
CA SER A 53 4.98 -10.86 -15.26
C SER A 53 4.23 -11.04 -13.91
N PRO A 54 4.05 -9.97 -13.12
CA PRO A 54 3.39 -10.06 -11.83
C PRO A 54 1.94 -10.50 -12.00
N ARG A 55 1.44 -11.32 -11.08
CA ARG A 55 0.05 -11.81 -11.14
C ARG A 55 -0.94 -10.90 -10.42
N HIS A 56 -0.46 -9.92 -9.67
CA HIS A 56 -1.31 -9.01 -8.92
C HIS A 56 -0.65 -7.65 -8.76
N PHE A 57 -1.47 -6.59 -8.87
CA PHE A 57 -1.06 -5.20 -8.70
C PHE A 57 -1.91 -4.49 -7.66
N ARG A 58 -1.32 -3.54 -6.96
CA ARG A 58 -2.02 -2.52 -6.18
C ARG A 58 -1.93 -1.22 -6.95
N LEU A 59 -3.07 -0.70 -7.42
CA LEU A 59 -3.21 0.57 -8.11
C LEU A 59 -3.94 1.58 -7.23
N GLN A 60 -3.91 2.86 -7.59
CA GLN A 60 -4.44 3.96 -6.79
C GLN A 60 -5.43 4.79 -7.59
N ALA A 61 -6.59 5.07 -7.01
CA ALA A 61 -7.61 5.97 -7.54
C ALA A 61 -7.45 7.36 -6.90
N ASN A 62 -6.40 8.10 -7.28
CA ASN A 62 -6.06 9.39 -6.69
C ASN A 62 -7.13 10.45 -6.99
N TRP A 63 -7.79 10.97 -5.96
CA TRP A 63 -8.93 11.87 -6.12
C TRP A 63 -8.61 13.13 -6.94
N ASN A 64 -7.45 13.76 -6.70
CA ASN A 64 -7.02 14.94 -7.44
C ASN A 64 -6.83 14.71 -8.95
N GLU A 65 -6.50 13.48 -9.34
CA GLU A 65 -6.37 13.07 -10.74
C GLU A 65 -7.71 12.70 -11.33
N LEU A 66 -8.56 12.01 -10.56
CA LEU A 66 -9.87 11.56 -11.02
C LEU A 66 -10.91 12.68 -11.12
N GLU A 67 -10.87 13.69 -10.23
CA GLU A 67 -11.85 14.78 -10.20
C GLU A 67 -11.17 16.15 -10.14
N PRO A 68 -10.50 16.58 -11.23
CA PRO A 68 -9.79 17.87 -11.27
C PRO A 68 -10.74 19.07 -11.14
N LYS A 69 -12.02 18.90 -11.44
CA LYS A 69 -13.10 19.88 -11.24
C LYS A 69 -14.31 19.22 -10.61
N PRO A 70 -15.06 19.90 -9.73
CA PRO A 70 -16.21 19.31 -9.03
C PRO A 70 -17.19 18.63 -9.98
N GLY A 71 -17.48 17.36 -9.75
CA GLY A 71 -18.40 16.52 -10.53
C GLY A 71 -17.92 16.17 -11.94
N LYS A 72 -16.64 16.42 -12.28
CA LYS A 72 -16.07 16.09 -13.58
C LYS A 72 -15.01 15.00 -13.39
N TYR A 73 -15.45 13.75 -13.44
CA TYR A 73 -14.58 12.60 -13.32
C TYR A 73 -13.87 12.27 -14.62
N GLN A 74 -12.61 11.85 -14.51
CA GLN A 74 -11.72 11.43 -15.60
C GLN A 74 -11.08 10.11 -15.19
N PHE A 75 -11.44 9.02 -15.84
CA PHE A 75 -10.95 7.67 -15.53
C PHE A 75 -9.91 7.18 -16.53
N ASP A 76 -9.69 7.89 -17.64
CA ASP A 76 -8.92 7.40 -18.79
C ASP A 76 -7.54 6.83 -18.42
N GLU A 77 -6.79 7.51 -17.56
CA GLU A 77 -5.46 7.03 -17.15
C GLU A 77 -5.56 5.77 -16.27
N LEU A 78 -6.48 5.74 -15.32
CA LEU A 78 -6.68 4.58 -14.45
C LEU A 78 -7.26 3.40 -15.24
N ASP A 79 -8.17 3.68 -16.17
CA ASP A 79 -8.72 2.68 -17.10
C ASP A 79 -7.60 2.04 -17.94
N ALA A 80 -6.67 2.84 -18.47
CA ALA A 80 -5.53 2.34 -19.22
C ALA A 80 -4.62 1.44 -18.35
N GLN A 81 -4.34 1.84 -17.11
CA GLN A 81 -3.55 1.02 -16.18
C GLN A 81 -4.24 -0.32 -15.87
N ILE A 82 -5.55 -0.29 -15.55
CA ILE A 82 -6.31 -1.50 -15.27
C ILE A 82 -6.40 -2.40 -16.49
N ALA A 83 -6.59 -1.82 -17.68
CA ALA A 83 -6.60 -2.57 -18.94
C ALA A 83 -5.25 -3.24 -19.23
N ALA A 84 -4.12 -2.55 -19.03
CA ALA A 84 -2.79 -3.12 -19.19
C ALA A 84 -2.57 -4.33 -18.25
N VAL A 85 -2.93 -4.19 -16.97
CA VAL A 85 -2.85 -5.27 -15.99
C VAL A 85 -3.77 -6.43 -16.37
N LYS A 86 -5.01 -6.17 -16.74
CA LYS A 86 -5.98 -7.18 -17.17
C LYS A 86 -5.50 -7.94 -18.40
N ASN A 87 -4.96 -7.25 -19.39
CA ASN A 87 -4.46 -7.85 -20.63
C ASN A 87 -3.25 -8.77 -20.41
N SER A 88 -2.49 -8.53 -19.32
CA SER A 88 -1.41 -9.45 -18.90
C SER A 88 -1.91 -10.70 -18.16
N GLY A 89 -3.21 -10.81 -17.89
CA GLY A 89 -3.80 -11.88 -17.09
C GLY A 89 -3.66 -11.67 -15.57
N ALA A 90 -3.19 -10.51 -15.15
CA ALA A 90 -3.05 -10.15 -13.74
C ALA A 90 -4.35 -9.54 -13.16
N THR A 91 -4.40 -9.43 -11.84
CA THR A 91 -5.51 -8.86 -11.08
C THR A 91 -5.10 -7.60 -10.33
N VAL A 92 -6.08 -6.86 -9.82
CA VAL A 92 -5.88 -5.56 -9.17
C VAL A 92 -6.50 -5.55 -7.77
N THR A 93 -5.76 -5.03 -6.78
CA THR A 93 -6.30 -4.36 -5.60
C THR A 93 -6.35 -2.87 -5.89
N LEU A 94 -7.54 -2.28 -5.94
CA LEU A 94 -7.69 -0.85 -6.19
C LEU A 94 -7.84 -0.10 -4.86
N ALA A 95 -6.87 0.76 -4.56
CA ALA A 95 -6.93 1.67 -3.42
C ALA A 95 -7.74 2.91 -3.79
N LEU A 96 -8.74 3.22 -2.96
CA LEU A 96 -9.63 4.37 -3.13
C LEU A 96 -9.89 5.03 -1.78
N GLY A 97 -10.16 6.30 -1.81
CA GLY A 97 -10.35 7.11 -0.62
C GLY A 97 -9.65 8.46 -0.78
N ARG A 98 -9.55 9.18 0.31
CA ARG A 98 -8.90 10.48 0.37
C ARG A 98 -7.42 10.36 0.72
N LYS A 99 -7.12 9.49 1.69
CA LYS A 99 -5.76 9.16 2.10
C LYS A 99 -5.31 7.92 1.35
N LEU A 100 -4.38 8.07 0.42
CA LEU A 100 -3.84 6.99 -0.40
C LEU A 100 -2.31 6.94 -0.30
N PRO A 101 -1.69 5.82 -0.67
CA PRO A 101 -0.23 5.67 -0.62
C PRO A 101 0.50 6.75 -1.40
N ARG A 102 1.75 7.01 -1.01
CA ARG A 102 2.66 8.03 -1.51
C ARG A 102 2.41 9.41 -0.92
N TRP A 103 3.52 10.07 -0.62
CA TRP A 103 3.49 11.46 -0.16
C TRP A 103 2.81 12.39 -1.18
N PRO A 104 1.95 13.31 -0.78
CA PRO A 104 1.63 13.75 0.59
C PRO A 104 0.58 12.91 1.31
N GLU A 105 0.18 11.77 0.78
CA GLU A 105 -0.86 10.83 1.20
C GLU A 105 -2.29 11.37 1.10
N CYS A 106 -2.51 12.67 1.23
CA CYS A 106 -3.78 13.29 0.85
C CYS A 106 -3.73 13.72 -0.60
N HIS A 107 -4.51 13.06 -1.42
CA HIS A 107 -4.64 13.36 -2.85
C HIS A 107 -5.89 14.19 -3.12
N ASP A 108 -6.06 15.25 -2.31
CA ASP A 108 -7.19 16.15 -2.41
C ASP A 108 -7.14 16.98 -3.70
N PRO A 109 -8.25 17.10 -4.45
CA PRO A 109 -8.31 18.03 -5.56
C PRO A 109 -8.25 19.48 -5.05
N ALA A 110 -7.62 20.37 -5.85
CA ALA A 110 -7.33 21.73 -5.43
C ALA A 110 -8.57 22.55 -5.03
N TRP A 111 -9.74 22.23 -5.61
CA TRP A 111 -11.01 22.91 -5.31
C TRP A 111 -11.60 22.53 -3.95
N LEU A 112 -11.16 21.41 -3.35
CA LEU A 112 -11.72 20.92 -2.08
C LEU A 112 -11.47 21.90 -0.93
N LYS A 113 -10.35 22.65 -0.95
CA LYS A 113 -9.97 23.66 0.05
C LYS A 113 -10.97 24.82 0.16
N ASP A 114 -11.77 25.06 -0.90
CA ASP A 114 -12.75 26.16 -0.97
C ASP A 114 -14.11 25.75 -0.40
N LEU A 115 -14.28 24.48 -0.01
CA LEU A 115 -15.51 23.94 0.57
C LEU A 115 -15.50 24.01 2.10
N ARG A 116 -16.68 24.06 2.67
CA ARG A 116 -16.87 23.82 4.10
C ARG A 116 -16.55 22.36 4.44
N PRO A 117 -16.18 22.04 5.69
CA PRO A 117 -15.80 20.67 6.07
C PRO A 117 -16.88 19.61 5.79
N ASP A 118 -18.16 19.94 5.99
CA ASP A 118 -19.29 19.07 5.71
C ASP A 118 -19.49 18.81 4.21
N GLU A 119 -19.30 19.83 3.38
CA GLU A 119 -19.34 19.74 1.92
C GLU A 119 -18.14 18.91 1.38
N ALA A 120 -16.95 19.09 1.95
CA ALA A 120 -15.77 18.31 1.60
C ALA A 120 -15.98 16.81 1.91
N VAL A 121 -16.56 16.48 3.06
CA VAL A 121 -16.92 15.10 3.41
C VAL A 121 -17.96 14.55 2.43
N ALA A 122 -19.04 15.32 2.14
CA ALA A 122 -20.04 14.89 1.18
C ALA A 122 -19.46 14.66 -0.23
N SER A 123 -18.48 15.46 -0.64
CA SER A 123 -17.79 15.30 -1.92
C SER A 123 -16.90 14.04 -1.94
N GLN A 124 -16.24 13.72 -0.82
CA GLN A 124 -15.48 12.45 -0.68
C GLN A 124 -16.40 11.24 -0.87
N PHE A 125 -17.58 11.24 -0.27
CA PHE A 125 -18.54 10.15 -0.44
C PHE A 125 -19.07 10.02 -1.88
N LYS A 126 -19.24 11.15 -2.59
CA LYS A 126 -19.60 11.14 -4.03
C LYS A 126 -18.47 10.57 -4.89
N MET A 127 -17.23 10.96 -4.61
CA MET A 127 -16.05 10.40 -5.31
C MET A 127 -15.95 8.90 -5.09
N LEU A 128 -16.10 8.44 -3.85
CA LEU A 128 -16.04 7.02 -3.52
C LEU A 128 -17.12 6.24 -4.28
N ALA A 129 -18.35 6.76 -4.33
CA ALA A 129 -19.42 6.16 -5.13
C ALA A 129 -19.08 6.13 -6.62
N ALA A 130 -18.61 7.25 -7.18
CA ALA A 130 -18.26 7.32 -8.60
C ALA A 130 -17.19 6.31 -9.01
N VAL A 131 -16.15 6.12 -8.18
CA VAL A 131 -15.09 5.12 -8.43
C VAL A 131 -15.65 3.70 -8.39
N VAL A 132 -16.44 3.38 -7.35
CA VAL A 132 -16.99 2.02 -7.21
C VAL A 132 -17.97 1.71 -8.32
N GLU A 133 -18.90 2.62 -8.64
CA GLU A 133 -19.88 2.46 -9.71
C GLU A 133 -19.22 2.29 -11.08
N HIS A 134 -18.12 3.02 -11.34
CA HIS A 134 -17.37 2.89 -12.60
C HIS A 134 -16.71 1.50 -12.74
N TYR A 135 -16.22 0.93 -11.63
CA TYR A 135 -15.42 -0.30 -11.68
C TYR A 135 -16.12 -1.55 -11.11
N VAL A 136 -17.35 -1.47 -10.65
CA VAL A 136 -18.04 -2.62 -10.03
C VAL A 136 -18.15 -3.83 -10.95
N GLU A 137 -18.23 -3.63 -12.26
CA GLU A 137 -18.28 -4.71 -13.25
C GLU A 137 -16.89 -5.16 -13.75
N GLU A 138 -15.80 -4.45 -13.37
CA GLU A 138 -14.45 -4.79 -13.82
C GLU A 138 -13.88 -5.99 -13.05
N LYS A 139 -13.81 -7.14 -13.72
CA LYS A 139 -13.42 -8.42 -13.10
C LYS A 139 -11.94 -8.52 -12.73
N ALA A 140 -11.09 -7.69 -13.34
CA ALA A 140 -9.67 -7.63 -12.97
C ALA A 140 -9.48 -7.08 -11.57
N ILE A 141 -10.38 -6.22 -11.07
CA ILE A 141 -10.37 -5.73 -9.70
C ILE A 141 -10.97 -6.82 -8.81
N VAL A 142 -10.14 -7.43 -7.97
CA VAL A 142 -10.55 -8.53 -7.08
C VAL A 142 -10.66 -8.12 -5.62
N ARG A 143 -10.23 -6.90 -5.28
CA ARG A 143 -10.20 -6.37 -3.92
C ARG A 143 -10.23 -4.84 -3.93
N TRP A 144 -10.95 -4.25 -3.00
CA TRP A 144 -10.88 -2.83 -2.68
C TRP A 144 -9.94 -2.61 -1.51
N GLN A 145 -9.11 -1.58 -1.58
CA GLN A 145 -8.47 -1.02 -0.40
C GLN A 145 -9.13 0.31 -0.07
N LEU A 146 -9.75 0.39 1.11
CA LEU A 146 -10.34 1.64 1.59
C LEU A 146 -9.30 2.41 2.41
N GLU A 147 -8.97 3.60 1.92
CA GLU A 147 -7.97 4.49 2.51
C GLU A 147 -6.56 3.85 2.67
N ASN A 148 -5.57 4.63 3.05
CA ASN A 148 -4.25 4.15 3.43
C ASN A 148 -3.94 4.56 4.87
N GLU A 149 -3.68 3.57 5.74
CA GLU A 149 -3.38 3.82 7.16
C GLU A 149 -4.31 4.88 7.79
N PRO A 150 -5.66 4.74 7.66
CA PRO A 150 -6.62 5.82 7.95
C PRO A 150 -6.63 6.29 9.40
N LEU A 151 -6.14 5.45 10.32
CA LEU A 151 -6.07 5.76 11.75
C LEU A 151 -4.67 6.14 12.22
N PHE A 152 -3.70 6.14 11.32
CA PHE A 152 -2.34 6.57 11.61
C PHE A 152 -2.14 8.03 11.17
N ALA A 153 -1.77 8.90 12.12
CA ALA A 153 -1.60 10.34 11.89
C ALA A 153 -0.28 10.64 11.17
N TYR A 154 -0.20 10.32 9.88
CA TYR A 154 0.92 10.57 9.00
C TYR A 154 0.44 11.17 7.68
N GLY A 155 1.32 11.94 7.00
CA GLY A 155 0.95 12.65 5.78
C GLY A 155 0.26 14.00 6.02
N ALA A 156 -0.17 14.64 4.94
CA ALA A 156 -0.84 15.95 4.97
C ALA A 156 -2.36 15.86 5.17
N CYS A 157 -2.86 14.70 5.54
CA CYS A 157 -4.28 14.40 5.65
C CYS A 157 -4.95 14.96 6.90
N LEU A 158 -6.27 14.98 6.86
CA LEU A 158 -7.09 15.23 8.04
C LEU A 158 -6.78 14.22 9.15
N GLN A 159 -7.03 14.65 10.38
CA GLN A 159 -6.85 13.78 11.55
C GLN A 159 -7.64 12.47 11.42
N PRO A 160 -7.09 11.36 11.93
CA PRO A 160 -7.78 10.08 11.95
C PRO A 160 -9.19 10.18 12.52
N ASN A 161 -10.15 9.52 11.87
CA ASN A 161 -11.55 9.55 12.29
C ASN A 161 -12.23 8.21 12.06
N MET A 162 -12.36 7.44 13.12
CA MET A 162 -13.00 6.11 13.10
C MET A 162 -14.46 6.16 12.64
N HIS A 163 -15.21 7.20 13.01
CA HIS A 163 -16.63 7.31 12.64
C HIS A 163 -16.78 7.53 11.12
N ARG A 164 -15.92 8.39 10.55
CA ARG A 164 -15.88 8.62 9.09
C ARG A 164 -15.48 7.34 8.35
N LEU A 165 -14.41 6.65 8.80
CA LEU A 165 -13.97 5.40 8.19
C LEU A 165 -15.07 4.32 8.18
N ARG A 166 -15.85 4.21 9.26
CA ARG A 166 -16.99 3.29 9.32
C ARG A 166 -18.09 3.66 8.32
N ALA A 167 -18.35 4.96 8.14
CA ALA A 167 -19.35 5.42 7.19
C ALA A 167 -18.91 5.17 5.74
N GLU A 168 -17.64 5.42 5.41
CA GLU A 168 -17.03 5.10 4.11
C GLU A 168 -17.11 3.61 3.80
N LEU A 169 -16.71 2.77 4.77
CA LEU A 169 -16.81 1.31 4.65
C LEU A 169 -18.28 0.88 4.44
N GLY A 170 -19.19 1.45 5.18
CA GLY A 170 -20.63 1.17 5.04
C GLY A 170 -21.14 1.49 3.63
N GLN A 171 -20.73 2.61 3.05
CA GLN A 171 -21.08 2.97 1.67
C GLN A 171 -20.45 1.99 0.66
N LEU A 172 -19.16 1.71 0.80
CA LEU A 172 -18.46 0.79 -0.09
C LEU A 172 -19.13 -0.60 -0.13
N LEU A 173 -19.46 -1.14 1.04
CA LEU A 173 -20.14 -2.44 1.16
C LEU A 173 -21.61 -2.43 0.64
N GLN A 174 -22.24 -1.28 0.56
CA GLN A 174 -23.55 -1.15 -0.09
C GLN A 174 -23.44 -1.17 -1.61
N LEU A 175 -22.40 -0.54 -2.16
CA LEU A 175 -22.14 -0.45 -3.60
C LEU A 175 -21.57 -1.74 -4.16
N ASP A 176 -20.66 -2.40 -3.44
CA ASP A 176 -20.11 -3.70 -3.83
C ASP A 176 -20.08 -4.66 -2.62
N LYS A 177 -20.92 -5.68 -2.70
CA LYS A 177 -21.04 -6.73 -1.67
C LYS A 177 -20.15 -7.95 -1.93
N MET A 178 -19.52 -7.99 -3.09
CA MET A 178 -18.85 -9.22 -3.56
C MET A 178 -17.35 -9.21 -3.26
N ARG A 179 -16.70 -8.07 -3.43
CA ARG A 179 -15.25 -7.98 -3.26
C ARG A 179 -14.88 -7.76 -1.80
N PRO A 180 -13.84 -8.43 -1.31
CA PRO A 180 -13.29 -8.14 0.00
C PRO A 180 -12.73 -6.72 0.05
N VAL A 181 -12.84 -6.10 1.24
CA VAL A 181 -12.26 -4.80 1.53
C VAL A 181 -11.08 -5.00 2.47
N ILE A 182 -9.93 -4.46 2.09
CA ILE A 182 -8.74 -4.33 2.94
C ILE A 182 -8.69 -2.92 3.53
N ILE A 183 -8.40 -2.83 4.82
CA ILE A 183 -8.02 -1.58 5.49
C ILE A 183 -6.59 -1.75 5.95
N THR A 184 -5.76 -0.72 5.75
CA THR A 184 -4.34 -0.78 6.07
C THR A 184 -4.01 -0.07 7.38
N ASP A 185 -2.89 -0.43 7.99
CA ASP A 185 -2.39 0.18 9.22
C ASP A 185 -0.86 0.12 9.27
N SER A 186 -0.24 0.98 10.08
CA SER A 186 1.21 0.93 10.27
C SER A 186 1.64 -0.40 10.88
N GLY A 187 2.50 -1.11 10.17
CA GLY A 187 3.04 -2.38 10.64
C GLY A 187 3.88 -2.22 11.90
N GLU A 188 4.60 -1.11 12.02
CA GLU A 188 5.57 -0.83 13.05
C GLU A 188 4.97 -0.13 14.28
N LEU A 189 4.07 0.83 14.06
CA LEU A 189 3.70 1.82 15.06
C LEU A 189 2.26 1.71 15.58
N SER A 190 1.37 0.99 14.88
CA SER A 190 -0.03 0.81 15.27
C SER A 190 -0.29 -0.55 15.92
N SER A 191 -1.39 -0.67 16.66
CA SER A 191 -1.81 -1.94 17.30
C SER A 191 -2.49 -2.93 16.35
N TRP A 192 -3.01 -2.46 15.23
CA TRP A 192 -3.88 -3.12 14.23
C TRP A 192 -5.30 -3.44 14.72
N TRP A 193 -5.57 -3.28 16.01
CA TRP A 193 -6.83 -3.69 16.61
C TRP A 193 -8.05 -2.97 16.06
N GLU A 194 -7.93 -1.65 15.90
CA GLU A 194 -9.05 -0.80 15.47
C GLU A 194 -9.41 -1.07 14.01
N THR A 195 -8.42 -1.13 13.12
CA THR A 195 -8.60 -1.41 11.70
C THR A 195 -9.08 -2.84 11.45
N ALA A 196 -8.50 -3.82 12.15
CA ALA A 196 -8.90 -5.22 12.08
C ALA A 196 -10.34 -5.46 12.53
N SER A 197 -10.89 -4.63 13.41
CA SER A 197 -12.29 -4.73 13.84
C SER A 197 -13.30 -4.32 12.76
N LEU A 198 -12.84 -3.70 11.69
CA LEU A 198 -13.69 -3.17 10.61
C LEU A 198 -13.62 -4.00 9.33
N ALA A 199 -12.44 -4.47 8.97
CA ALA A 199 -12.19 -5.07 7.66
C ALA A 199 -12.18 -6.61 7.70
N GLN A 200 -12.46 -7.21 6.55
CA GLN A 200 -12.31 -8.67 6.38
C GLN A 200 -10.84 -9.07 6.20
N GLU A 201 -10.05 -8.19 5.62
CA GLU A 201 -8.62 -8.37 5.39
C GLU A 201 -7.85 -7.18 5.96
N GLN A 202 -6.75 -7.44 6.65
CA GLN A 202 -5.88 -6.43 7.24
C GLN A 202 -4.64 -6.25 6.38
N GLY A 203 -4.41 -5.02 5.91
CA GLY A 203 -3.14 -4.63 5.34
C GLY A 203 -2.22 -4.04 6.41
N VAL A 204 -0.92 -4.30 6.30
CA VAL A 204 0.07 -3.71 7.21
C VAL A 204 1.29 -3.27 6.40
N THR A 205 1.90 -2.17 6.80
CA THR A 205 3.19 -1.78 6.23
C THR A 205 4.33 -2.61 6.83
N PHE A 206 5.47 -2.64 6.15
CA PHE A 206 6.65 -3.38 6.57
C PHE A 206 7.89 -2.55 6.27
N TYR A 207 8.09 -1.51 7.10
CA TYR A 207 9.25 -0.63 6.99
C TYR A 207 10.34 -1.06 7.95
N ARG A 208 11.58 -1.07 7.43
CA ARG A 208 12.75 -1.52 8.19
C ARG A 208 13.68 -0.37 8.57
N VAL A 209 13.81 0.62 7.70
CA VAL A 209 14.61 1.83 7.98
C VAL A 209 13.89 3.03 7.41
N THR A 210 13.64 4.00 8.27
CA THR A 210 13.05 5.29 7.87
C THR A 210 13.99 6.42 8.29
N TRP A 211 13.85 7.56 7.65
CA TRP A 211 14.51 8.79 8.06
C TRP A 211 13.49 9.77 8.66
N ASN A 212 13.89 10.48 9.68
CA ASN A 212 13.14 11.61 10.21
C ASN A 212 14.09 12.73 10.66
N PRO A 213 13.64 14.01 10.71
CA PRO A 213 14.51 15.15 10.97
C PRO A 213 15.06 15.20 12.40
N VAL A 214 14.50 14.43 13.33
CA VAL A 214 14.92 14.44 14.75
C VAL A 214 16.02 13.41 15.02
N PHE A 215 15.84 12.17 14.51
CA PHE A 215 16.73 11.05 14.83
C PHE A 215 17.60 10.61 13.63
N GLY A 216 17.40 11.23 12.46
CA GLY A 216 18.06 10.76 11.24
C GLY A 216 17.52 9.42 10.79
N TYR A 217 18.40 8.53 10.34
CA TYR A 217 18.03 7.17 9.96
C TYR A 217 17.75 6.31 11.19
N PHE A 218 16.57 5.73 11.24
CA PHE A 218 16.11 4.86 12.31
C PHE A 218 15.77 3.47 11.77
N ALA A 219 16.47 2.46 12.26
CA ALA A 219 16.18 1.07 11.94
C ALA A 219 15.21 0.48 12.97
N TYR A 220 14.04 0.02 12.51
CA TYR A 220 13.08 -0.66 13.38
C TYR A 220 13.63 -2.01 13.84
N PRO A 221 13.72 -2.26 15.15
CA PRO A 221 14.28 -3.50 15.68
C PRO A 221 13.30 -4.68 15.66
N TRP A 222 12.22 -4.58 14.88
CA TRP A 222 11.12 -5.55 14.91
C TRP A 222 11.45 -6.80 14.09
N PRO A 223 11.66 -7.97 14.70
CA PRO A 223 11.85 -9.23 13.98
C PRO A 223 10.52 -9.77 13.45
N ALA A 224 10.54 -10.78 12.57
CA ALA A 224 9.35 -11.36 11.97
C ALA A 224 8.31 -11.81 13.01
N TYR A 225 8.75 -12.36 14.15
CA TYR A 225 7.82 -12.82 15.21
C TYR A 225 7.02 -11.67 15.85
N TYR A 226 7.50 -10.42 15.82
CA TYR A 226 6.73 -9.26 16.29
C TYR A 226 5.46 -9.07 15.48
N TYR A 227 5.57 -9.17 14.15
CA TYR A 227 4.42 -9.08 13.25
C TYR A 227 3.48 -10.28 13.43
N ARG A 228 4.02 -11.49 13.60
CA ARG A 228 3.23 -12.69 13.90
C ARG A 228 2.49 -12.57 15.23
N PHE A 229 3.14 -12.05 16.26
CA PHE A 229 2.51 -11.80 17.57
C PHE A 229 1.33 -10.84 17.44
N LYS A 230 1.50 -9.71 16.74
CA LYS A 230 0.40 -8.76 16.47
C LYS A 230 -0.72 -9.42 15.66
N ALA A 231 -0.36 -10.18 14.62
CA ALA A 231 -1.30 -10.95 13.82
C ALA A 231 -2.14 -11.91 14.67
N ALA A 232 -1.52 -12.61 15.62
CA ALA A 232 -2.21 -13.53 16.54
C ALA A 232 -3.25 -12.83 17.41
N LEU A 233 -3.01 -11.56 17.79
CA LEU A 233 -3.95 -10.79 18.60
C LEU A 233 -5.21 -10.40 17.83
N ILE A 234 -5.12 -10.21 16.51
CA ILE A 234 -6.24 -9.78 15.67
C ILE A 234 -6.86 -10.92 14.85
N TYR A 235 -6.24 -12.09 14.83
CA TYR A 235 -6.69 -13.25 14.04
C TYR A 235 -8.17 -13.62 14.21
N PRO A 236 -8.81 -13.45 15.38
CA PRO A 236 -10.25 -13.69 15.51
C PRO A 236 -11.13 -12.75 14.70
N PHE A 237 -10.62 -11.60 14.27
CA PHE A 237 -11.39 -10.56 13.58
C PHE A 237 -11.16 -10.54 12.07
N VAL A 238 -9.98 -10.95 11.60
CA VAL A 238 -9.60 -10.89 10.19
C VAL A 238 -9.31 -12.27 9.62
N LYS A 239 -9.67 -12.46 8.36
CA LYS A 239 -9.44 -13.73 7.65
C LYS A 239 -8.06 -13.81 7.02
N LYS A 240 -7.45 -12.66 6.74
CA LYS A 240 -6.18 -12.57 6.01
C LYS A 240 -5.41 -11.32 6.43
N ILE A 241 -4.08 -11.48 6.54
CA ILE A 241 -3.15 -10.38 6.78
C ILE A 241 -2.19 -10.31 5.59
N ILE A 242 -2.04 -9.11 5.05
CA ILE A 242 -1.27 -8.81 3.85
C ILE A 242 -0.26 -7.71 4.18
N VAL A 243 0.97 -7.85 3.73
CA VAL A 243 1.91 -6.72 3.74
C VAL A 243 1.57 -5.81 2.57
N SER A 244 0.89 -4.70 2.84
CA SER A 244 0.46 -3.74 1.82
C SER A 244 1.59 -2.88 1.27
N GLU A 245 2.70 -2.77 2.00
CA GLU A 245 3.89 -2.03 1.62
C GLU A 245 5.14 -2.70 2.20
N LEU A 246 5.77 -3.58 1.43
CA LEU A 246 7.08 -4.12 1.77
C LEU A 246 8.15 -3.12 1.30
N GLN A 247 8.86 -2.49 2.26
CA GLN A 247 9.85 -1.47 1.96
C GLN A 247 10.99 -2.03 1.09
N LEU A 248 10.99 -1.64 -0.17
CA LEU A 248 12.02 -1.98 -1.15
C LEU A 248 12.47 -0.75 -1.95
N GLU A 249 12.21 0.46 -1.43
CA GLU A 249 12.80 1.72 -1.88
C GLU A 249 13.41 2.48 -0.72
N PRO A 250 14.36 3.39 -0.97
CA PRO A 250 14.95 4.21 0.08
C PRO A 250 13.92 5.12 0.74
N TRP A 251 14.14 5.39 2.02
CA TRP A 251 13.49 6.47 2.74
C TRP A 251 14.59 7.44 3.20
N ALA A 252 14.61 8.64 2.67
CA ALA A 252 15.73 9.56 2.81
C ALA A 252 15.28 10.99 3.10
N PRO A 253 16.20 11.89 3.54
CA PRO A 253 15.87 13.30 3.85
C PRO A 253 15.44 14.12 2.64
N GLN A 254 15.76 13.68 1.44
CA GLN A 254 15.43 14.38 0.21
C GLN A 254 14.66 13.49 -0.76
N GLY A 255 14.07 14.11 -1.79
CA GLY A 255 13.29 13.38 -2.77
C GLY A 255 14.09 12.31 -3.52
N LEU A 256 13.45 11.18 -3.82
CA LEU A 256 14.10 10.02 -4.43
C LEU A 256 14.82 10.32 -5.75
N HIS A 257 14.31 11.28 -6.53
CA HIS A 257 14.93 11.73 -7.78
C HIS A 257 16.22 12.55 -7.60
N LEU A 258 16.53 12.94 -6.37
CA LEU A 258 17.75 13.69 -6.01
C LEU A 258 18.78 12.83 -5.27
N LEU A 259 18.43 11.58 -4.96
CA LEU A 259 19.30 10.72 -4.17
C LEU A 259 20.47 10.20 -4.98
N SER A 260 21.66 10.30 -4.40
CA SER A 260 22.78 9.47 -4.82
C SER A 260 22.62 8.02 -4.34
N LEU A 261 23.26 7.07 -5.00
CA LEU A 261 23.26 5.68 -4.55
C LEU A 261 23.84 5.52 -3.13
N ILE A 262 24.85 6.30 -2.79
CA ILE A 262 25.47 6.29 -1.45
C ILE A 262 24.44 6.68 -0.40
N GLU A 263 23.69 7.76 -0.63
CA GLU A 263 22.65 8.20 0.29
C GLU A 263 21.49 7.20 0.38
N ALA A 264 21.07 6.64 -0.75
CA ALA A 264 20.03 5.62 -0.81
C ALA A 264 20.37 4.40 0.05
N GLN A 265 21.63 3.98 0.08
CA GLN A 265 22.11 2.81 0.82
C GLN A 265 22.00 2.97 2.35
N ASN A 266 21.88 4.17 2.89
CA ASN A 266 21.64 4.39 4.32
C ASN A 266 20.31 3.75 4.79
N SER A 267 19.29 3.76 3.96
CA SER A 267 17.99 3.13 4.25
C SER A 267 17.73 1.85 3.45
N LEU A 268 18.28 1.74 2.23
CA LEU A 268 18.10 0.56 1.38
C LEU A 268 19.35 0.28 0.54
N SER A 269 20.22 -0.61 0.98
CA SER A 269 21.19 -1.29 0.14
C SER A 269 20.57 -2.55 -0.49
N LEU A 270 21.20 -3.13 -1.52
CA LEU A 270 20.74 -4.39 -2.11
C LEU A 270 20.69 -5.53 -1.08
N ALA A 271 21.69 -5.61 -0.19
CA ALA A 271 21.67 -6.57 0.91
C ALA A 271 20.49 -6.37 1.86
N ARG A 272 20.12 -5.12 2.16
CA ARG A 272 18.93 -4.82 2.97
C ARG A 272 17.64 -5.12 2.23
N TRP A 273 17.59 -4.90 0.93
CA TRP A 273 16.46 -5.31 0.09
C TRP A 273 16.21 -6.82 0.23
N GLN A 274 17.26 -7.63 0.10
CA GLN A 274 17.19 -9.09 0.28
C GLN A 274 16.80 -9.49 1.70
N ASP A 275 17.35 -8.83 2.73
CA ASP A 275 16.97 -9.09 4.13
C ASP A 275 15.51 -8.71 4.43
N ASN A 276 15.01 -7.63 3.85
CA ASN A 276 13.60 -7.24 3.99
C ASN A 276 12.68 -8.34 3.43
N VAL A 277 12.96 -8.86 2.23
CA VAL A 277 12.23 -9.98 1.63
C VAL A 277 12.34 -11.24 2.49
N ALA A 278 13.55 -11.59 2.93
CA ALA A 278 13.76 -12.76 3.78
C ALA A 278 13.04 -12.62 5.13
N THR A 279 13.03 -11.42 5.71
CA THR A 279 12.31 -11.15 6.97
C THR A 279 10.80 -11.24 6.79
N PHE A 280 10.28 -10.71 5.67
CA PHE A 280 8.86 -10.89 5.32
C PHE A 280 8.51 -12.38 5.20
N ARG A 281 9.27 -13.19 4.47
CA ARG A 281 9.02 -14.64 4.37
C ARG A 281 8.94 -15.32 5.73
N ARG A 282 9.79 -14.92 6.69
CA ARG A 282 9.75 -15.43 8.07
C ARG A 282 8.48 -15.07 8.85
N THR A 283 7.68 -14.09 8.38
CA THR A 283 6.36 -13.83 8.98
C THR A 283 5.35 -14.92 8.66
N GLY A 284 5.53 -15.66 7.57
CA GLY A 284 4.58 -16.65 7.07
C GLY A 284 3.25 -16.05 6.60
N PHE A 285 3.20 -14.75 6.29
CA PHE A 285 2.02 -14.11 5.71
C PHE A 285 1.88 -14.47 4.22
N ASP A 286 0.67 -14.39 3.70
CA ASP A 286 0.33 -14.92 2.37
C ASP A 286 0.81 -14.07 1.20
N GLU A 287 0.92 -12.73 1.41
CA GLU A 287 1.07 -11.79 0.31
C GLU A 287 1.79 -10.53 0.74
N ALA A 288 2.68 -10.03 -0.13
CA ALA A 288 3.28 -8.71 0.02
C ALA A 288 3.22 -7.93 -1.28
N PHE A 289 2.84 -6.66 -1.19
CA PHE A 289 3.02 -5.69 -2.25
C PHE A 289 4.41 -5.07 -2.15
N LEU A 290 5.20 -5.24 -3.20
CA LEU A 290 6.55 -4.70 -3.30
C LEU A 290 6.47 -3.18 -3.50
N TRP A 291 7.01 -2.44 -2.55
CA TRP A 291 6.98 -0.99 -2.52
C TRP A 291 8.30 -0.42 -3.03
N GLY A 292 8.24 0.25 -4.22
CA GLY A 292 9.42 0.92 -4.79
C GLY A 292 9.87 0.41 -6.14
N VAL A 293 9.03 -0.30 -6.89
CA VAL A 293 9.39 -0.84 -8.22
C VAL A 293 9.75 0.30 -9.19
N GLU A 294 9.11 1.46 -9.09
CA GLU A 294 9.43 2.65 -9.87
C GLU A 294 10.85 3.15 -9.58
N TRP A 295 11.27 3.10 -8.31
CA TRP A 295 12.61 3.49 -7.91
C TRP A 295 13.66 2.48 -8.38
N TRP A 296 13.36 1.17 -8.44
CA TRP A 296 14.31 0.18 -9.00
C TRP A 296 14.61 0.46 -10.46
N TYR A 297 13.58 0.85 -11.22
CA TYR A 297 13.78 1.25 -12.61
C TYR A 297 14.58 2.56 -12.70
N TYR A 298 14.32 3.52 -11.82
CA TYR A 298 15.10 4.75 -11.71
C TYR A 298 16.57 4.46 -11.39
N ALA A 299 16.85 3.59 -10.42
CA ALA A 299 18.20 3.19 -10.07
C ALA A 299 18.95 2.56 -11.26
N LYS A 300 18.27 1.69 -12.01
CA LYS A 300 18.80 1.08 -13.24
C LYS A 300 19.06 2.11 -14.34
N ASP A 301 18.06 2.95 -14.66
CA ASP A 301 18.07 3.82 -15.85
C ASP A 301 18.86 5.10 -15.62
N LYS A 302 18.74 5.73 -14.45
CA LYS A 302 19.33 7.04 -14.17
C LYS A 302 20.62 6.96 -13.34
N LEU A 303 20.75 5.95 -12.47
CA LEU A 303 21.90 5.82 -11.57
C LEU A 303 22.88 4.73 -12.00
N GLY A 304 22.57 3.95 -13.04
CA GLY A 304 23.42 2.86 -13.53
C GLY A 304 23.52 1.68 -12.58
N GLU A 305 22.54 1.50 -11.67
CA GLU A 305 22.49 0.42 -10.69
C GLU A 305 21.35 -0.58 -11.01
N PRO A 306 21.63 -1.62 -11.80
CA PRO A 306 20.61 -2.58 -12.22
C PRO A 306 20.25 -3.63 -11.16
N GLY A 307 21.01 -3.72 -10.07
CA GLY A 307 20.89 -4.82 -9.11
C GLY A 307 19.51 -4.95 -8.48
N TYR A 308 18.85 -3.83 -8.15
CA TYR A 308 17.48 -3.85 -7.60
C TYR A 308 16.45 -4.36 -8.62
N TRP A 309 16.58 -3.97 -9.89
CA TRP A 309 15.71 -4.44 -10.96
C TRP A 309 15.89 -5.94 -11.24
N GLN A 310 17.14 -6.41 -11.21
CA GLN A 310 17.46 -7.83 -11.37
C GLN A 310 16.92 -8.67 -10.20
N ALA A 311 17.14 -8.22 -8.96
CA ALA A 311 16.60 -8.87 -7.77
C ALA A 311 15.06 -8.97 -7.80
N GLY A 312 14.37 -7.92 -8.32
CA GLY A 312 12.94 -7.96 -8.58
C GLY A 312 12.55 -9.03 -9.58
N ALA A 313 13.29 -9.15 -10.70
CA ALA A 313 13.02 -10.17 -11.72
C ALA A 313 13.20 -11.60 -11.18
N GLU A 314 14.25 -11.84 -10.40
CA GLU A 314 14.49 -13.14 -9.75
C GLU A 314 13.35 -13.52 -8.80
N LEU A 315 12.84 -12.55 -8.02
CA LEU A 315 11.78 -12.77 -7.06
C LEU A 315 10.45 -13.22 -7.70
N PHE A 316 10.16 -12.78 -8.92
CA PHE A 316 8.95 -13.18 -9.66
C PHE A 316 9.11 -14.47 -10.47
N GLN A 317 10.31 -15.03 -10.57
CA GLN A 317 10.58 -16.31 -11.21
C GLN A 317 10.51 -17.50 -10.24
N GLU A 318 10.57 -17.25 -8.94
CA GLU A 318 10.38 -18.25 -7.88
C GLU A 318 8.89 -18.66 -7.76
#